data_8c80010263b193794b8eead6a82ebd46
#
_entry.id   8c80010263b193794b8eead6a82ebd46
#
_cell.length_a   1.000
_cell.length_b   1.000
_cell.length_c   1.000
_cell.angle_alpha   90.00
_cell.angle_beta   90.00
_cell.angle_gamma   90.00
#
_symmetry.space_group_name_H-M   'P 1'
#
loop_
_entity.id
_entity.type
_entity.pdbx_description
1 polymer ?
#
loop_
_entity_poly.entity_id
_entity_poly.type
_entity_poly.pdbx_seq_one_letter_code
_entity_poly.pdbx_strand_id
1 'polypeptide(L)'
;HDDMPSLSLHPDTRIRCLIVRSIRKKQGAYGKVQTHKESKLSQLSHIDEIWSAMTLLYLRPLQSNLKSHRIQTTFDTDDLAFCDDILCKVSRSFASVIRQLPDEMLVDVLIFYLVLRALDTVEDDMTYFPTAEAKIATLLSFHKTALVDPAWSMMGCGMGDERRLLEEFPKCHSIFSSLPESSRRVITDITCRMATGMAEFVTKDLGQGTVDIAQYNRYC
;
A
#
# COMPACT_ATOMS: atom_id res chain seq x y z
N HIS A 1 26.85 13.49 32.35
CA HIS A 1 26.96 12.01 32.40
C HIS A 1 25.53 11.47 32.35
N ASP A 2 25.04 11.22 31.16
CA ASP A 2 23.78 10.52 30.94
C ASP A 2 24.04 9.37 29.99
N ASP A 3 24.02 8.18 30.58
CA ASP A 3 24.06 6.92 29.85
C ASP A 3 22.78 6.73 29.06
N MET A 4 22.85 6.87 27.74
CA MET A 4 21.78 6.42 26.86
C MET A 4 21.95 4.92 26.56
N PRO A 5 20.93 4.09 26.77
CA PRO A 5 21.00 2.68 26.42
C PRO A 5 21.02 2.50 24.89
N SER A 6 21.99 1.74 24.40
CA SER A 6 22.08 1.33 23.01
C SER A 6 20.89 0.43 22.64
N LEU A 7 19.93 0.95 21.90
CA LEU A 7 18.85 0.17 21.31
C LEU A 7 19.43 -0.71 20.19
N SER A 8 19.56 -2.00 20.44
CA SER A 8 19.80 -2.99 19.41
C SER A 8 18.52 -3.13 18.57
N LEU A 9 18.54 -2.59 17.36
CA LEU A 9 17.42 -2.70 16.42
C LEU A 9 17.31 -4.14 15.90
N HIS A 10 16.14 -4.74 16.09
CA HIS A 10 15.77 -6.06 15.56
C HIS A 10 15.92 -6.11 14.03
N PRO A 11 16.31 -7.24 13.40
CA PRO A 11 16.53 -7.38 11.95
C PRO A 11 15.35 -6.90 11.08
N ASP A 12 14.12 -7.06 11.55
CA ASP A 12 12.91 -6.60 10.86
C ASP A 12 12.82 -5.09 10.66
N THR A 13 13.45 -4.31 11.53
CA THR A 13 13.44 -2.84 11.43
C THR A 13 14.30 -2.35 10.26
N ARG A 14 15.34 -3.12 9.88
CA ARG A 14 16.21 -2.78 8.73
C ARG A 14 15.48 -2.93 7.40
N ILE A 15 14.65 -3.96 7.25
CA ILE A 15 13.86 -4.20 6.03
C ILE A 15 12.84 -3.06 5.83
N ARG A 16 12.18 -2.61 6.90
CA ARG A 16 11.26 -1.46 6.84
C ARG A 16 11.95 -0.17 6.37
N CYS A 17 13.16 0.11 6.83
CA CYS A 17 13.93 1.28 6.38
C CYS A 17 14.31 1.23 4.89
N LEU A 18 14.62 0.06 4.33
CA LEU A 18 14.97 -0.09 2.91
C LEU A 18 13.75 0.08 1.99
N ILE A 19 12.59 -0.43 2.40
CA ILE A 19 11.32 -0.27 1.65
C ILE A 19 10.92 1.22 1.62
N VAL A 20 10.95 1.90 2.75
CA VAL A 20 10.63 3.34 2.84
C VAL A 20 11.60 4.21 2.01
N ARG A 21 12.89 3.86 1.95
CA ARG A 21 13.87 4.58 1.10
C ARG A 21 13.62 4.39 -0.40
N SER A 22 13.12 3.22 -0.83
CA SER A 22 12.82 2.96 -2.24
C SER A 22 11.57 3.73 -2.71
N ILE A 23 10.58 3.87 -1.85
CA ILE A 23 9.34 4.62 -2.15
C ILE A 23 9.63 6.12 -2.28
N ARG A 24 10.48 6.71 -1.41
CA ARG A 24 10.83 8.14 -1.44
C ARG A 24 11.53 8.61 -2.72
N LYS A 25 12.13 7.73 -3.52
CA LYS A 25 12.83 8.11 -4.75
C LYS A 25 11.95 8.51 -5.92
N LYS A 26 10.63 8.26 -5.87
CA LYS A 26 9.69 8.57 -6.97
C LYS A 26 8.71 9.70 -6.70
N GLN A 27 8.58 10.17 -5.48
CA GLN A 27 7.71 11.31 -5.16
C GLN A 27 8.51 12.60 -5.16
N GLY A 28 8.40 13.35 -6.26
CA GLY A 28 9.13 14.62 -6.51
C GLY A 28 8.57 15.83 -5.76
N ALA A 29 8.00 15.69 -4.57
CA ALA A 29 7.40 16.80 -3.84
C ALA A 29 8.14 17.21 -2.55
N TYR A 30 9.11 16.45 -2.07
CA TYR A 30 9.87 16.82 -0.87
C TYR A 30 11.31 17.15 -1.22
N GLY A 31 11.78 18.33 -0.79
CA GLY A 31 13.07 18.92 -1.08
C GLY A 31 14.23 17.93 -1.00
N LYS A 32 15.30 18.21 -1.73
CA LYS A 32 16.51 17.38 -1.82
C LYS A 32 17.04 17.05 -0.42
N VAL A 33 16.60 15.91 0.13
CA VAL A 33 17.30 15.31 1.26
C VAL A 33 18.68 14.92 0.73
N GLN A 34 19.73 15.51 1.30
CA GLN A 34 21.11 15.11 1.00
C GLN A 34 21.28 13.65 1.43
N THR A 35 21.11 12.74 0.47
CA THR A 35 21.49 11.36 0.69
C THR A 35 23.00 11.32 0.68
N HIS A 36 23.64 10.99 1.80
CA HIS A 36 25.04 10.56 1.81
C HIS A 36 25.18 9.49 0.71
N LYS A 37 25.96 9.79 -0.32
CA LYS A 37 26.34 8.79 -1.32
C LYS A 37 27.32 7.84 -0.61
N GLU A 38 26.80 6.74 -0.09
CA GLU A 38 27.65 5.63 0.28
C GLU A 38 28.47 5.20 -0.95
N SER A 39 29.77 5.03 -0.77
CA SER A 39 30.63 4.60 -1.88
C SER A 39 30.15 3.22 -2.36
N LYS A 40 30.30 2.91 -3.65
CA LYS A 40 29.93 1.60 -4.21
C LYS A 40 30.67 0.44 -3.50
N LEU A 41 31.83 0.72 -2.93
CA LEU A 41 32.62 -0.24 -2.14
C LEU A 41 32.01 -0.48 -0.74
N SER A 42 31.38 0.52 -0.11
CA SER A 42 30.65 0.33 1.15
C SER A 42 29.41 -0.55 0.95
N GLN A 43 28.78 -0.50 -0.23
CA GLN A 43 27.65 -1.38 -0.54
C GLN A 43 28.06 -2.85 -0.71
N LEU A 44 29.31 -3.12 -1.13
CA LEU A 44 29.84 -4.49 -1.23
C LEU A 44 30.19 -5.11 0.12
N SER A 45 30.30 -4.33 1.20
CA SER A 45 30.52 -4.86 2.54
C SER A 45 29.27 -5.47 3.18
N HIS A 46 28.09 -5.26 2.59
CA HIS A 46 26.82 -5.85 3.04
C HIS A 46 26.58 -7.22 2.36
N ILE A 47 27.50 -8.15 2.56
CA ILE A 47 27.46 -9.50 1.97
C ILE A 47 26.13 -10.21 2.31
N ASP A 48 25.61 -10.00 3.52
CA ASP A 48 24.36 -10.58 3.98
C ASP A 48 23.15 -10.06 3.20
N GLU A 49 23.14 -8.77 2.82
CA GLU A 49 22.09 -8.17 2.00
C GLU A 49 22.15 -8.66 0.55
N ILE A 50 23.38 -8.79 0.00
CA ILE A 50 23.63 -9.34 -1.33
C ILE A 50 23.23 -10.80 -1.37
N TRP A 51 23.60 -11.60 -0.35
CA TRP A 51 23.23 -13.01 -0.24
C TRP A 51 21.70 -13.17 -0.11
N SER A 52 21.05 -12.35 0.70
CA SER A 52 19.60 -12.33 0.84
C SER A 52 18.90 -11.98 -0.48
N ALA A 53 19.40 -10.97 -1.21
CA ALA A 53 18.88 -10.60 -2.52
C ALA A 53 19.09 -11.70 -3.56
N MET A 54 20.26 -12.34 -3.56
CA MET A 54 20.57 -13.49 -4.44
C MET A 54 19.70 -14.69 -4.12
N THR A 55 19.48 -14.99 -2.84
CA THR A 55 18.58 -16.07 -2.40
C THR A 55 17.16 -15.82 -2.86
N LEU A 56 16.68 -14.56 -2.77
CA LEU A 56 15.36 -14.15 -3.22
C LEU A 56 15.19 -14.28 -4.74
N LEU A 57 16.23 -13.94 -5.51
CA LEU A 57 16.19 -13.93 -6.96
C LEU A 57 16.42 -15.31 -7.59
N TYR A 58 17.24 -16.17 -6.99
CA TYR A 58 17.70 -17.40 -7.61
C TYR A 58 17.23 -18.68 -6.94
N LEU A 59 17.06 -18.68 -5.60
CA LEU A 59 16.70 -19.89 -4.85
C LEU A 59 15.21 -19.98 -4.53
N ARG A 60 14.49 -18.87 -4.60
CA ARG A 60 13.03 -18.87 -4.65
C ARG A 60 12.61 -18.41 -6.05
N PRO A 61 12.39 -19.32 -6.99
CA PRO A 61 11.69 -18.95 -8.19
C PRO A 61 10.42 -18.23 -7.75
N LEU A 62 10.10 -17.12 -8.40
CA LEU A 62 8.90 -16.28 -8.18
C LEU A 62 7.63 -17.09 -8.50
N GLN A 63 7.47 -18.24 -7.88
CA GLN A 63 6.20 -18.96 -7.85
C GLN A 63 5.35 -18.17 -6.86
N SER A 64 4.56 -17.28 -7.44
CA SER A 64 3.46 -16.69 -6.70
C SER A 64 2.61 -17.82 -6.12
N ASN A 65 2.45 -17.84 -4.79
CA ASN A 65 1.54 -18.77 -4.11
C ASN A 65 0.09 -18.58 -4.59
N LEU A 66 -0.21 -17.53 -5.37
CA LEU A 66 -1.49 -17.34 -6.07
C LEU A 66 -1.88 -18.51 -6.99
N LYS A 67 -0.92 -19.32 -7.44
CA LYS A 67 -1.19 -20.54 -8.23
C LYS A 67 -1.51 -21.77 -7.37
N SER A 68 -1.54 -21.62 -6.06
CA SER A 68 -1.95 -22.69 -5.15
C SER A 68 -3.38 -23.14 -5.49
N HIS A 69 -3.59 -24.46 -5.48
CA HIS A 69 -4.90 -25.07 -5.77
C HIS A 69 -6.00 -24.50 -4.85
N ARG A 70 -5.68 -24.27 -3.57
CA ARG A 70 -6.62 -23.72 -2.58
C ARG A 70 -7.11 -22.34 -3.02
N ILE A 71 -6.21 -21.44 -3.42
CA ILE A 71 -6.55 -20.09 -3.85
C ILE A 71 -7.38 -20.14 -5.13
N GLN A 72 -6.97 -20.92 -6.10
CA GLN A 72 -7.65 -21.04 -7.39
C GLN A 72 -9.06 -21.67 -7.31
N THR A 73 -9.33 -22.44 -6.26
CA THR A 73 -10.67 -23.03 -6.04
C THR A 73 -11.57 -22.15 -5.16
N THR A 74 -10.99 -21.19 -4.43
CA THR A 74 -11.73 -20.34 -3.48
C THR A 74 -12.18 -19.03 -4.13
N PHE A 75 -11.39 -18.48 -5.04
CA PHE A 75 -11.59 -17.16 -5.62
C PHE A 75 -11.85 -17.23 -7.12
N ASP A 76 -12.59 -16.26 -7.67
CA ASP A 76 -12.71 -16.11 -9.11
C ASP A 76 -11.35 -15.85 -9.73
N THR A 77 -10.99 -16.67 -10.74
CA THR A 77 -9.64 -16.67 -11.31
C THR A 77 -9.35 -15.42 -12.13
N ASP A 78 -10.35 -14.85 -12.82
CA ASP A 78 -10.19 -13.69 -13.68
C ASP A 78 -10.07 -12.43 -12.84
N ASP A 79 -10.91 -12.29 -11.81
CA ASP A 79 -10.85 -11.18 -10.87
C ASP A 79 -9.56 -11.22 -10.04
N LEU A 80 -9.13 -12.40 -9.61
CA LEU A 80 -7.87 -12.56 -8.90
C LEU A 80 -6.65 -12.23 -9.79
N ALA A 81 -6.68 -12.64 -11.06
CA ALA A 81 -5.64 -12.31 -12.03
C ALA A 81 -5.57 -10.80 -12.29
N PHE A 82 -6.73 -10.12 -12.36
CA PHE A 82 -6.78 -8.66 -12.41
C PHE A 82 -6.15 -8.02 -11.17
N CYS A 83 -6.52 -8.48 -9.96
CA CYS A 83 -5.98 -7.96 -8.72
C CYS A 83 -4.45 -8.12 -8.64
N ASP A 84 -3.92 -9.25 -9.09
CA ASP A 84 -2.47 -9.48 -9.13
C ASP A 84 -1.76 -8.61 -10.18
N ASP A 85 -2.34 -8.45 -11.37
CA ASP A 85 -1.81 -7.58 -12.43
C ASP A 85 -1.75 -6.13 -11.97
N ILE A 86 -2.85 -5.62 -11.41
CA ILE A 86 -2.92 -4.24 -10.95
C ILE A 86 -1.98 -3.98 -9.76
N LEU A 87 -1.85 -4.93 -8.83
CA LEU A 87 -0.88 -4.84 -7.73
C LEU A 87 0.54 -4.66 -8.26
N CYS A 88 0.92 -5.44 -9.28
CA CYS A 88 2.26 -5.33 -9.89
C CYS A 88 2.49 -3.98 -10.58
N LYS A 89 1.46 -3.37 -11.11
CA LYS A 89 1.53 -2.07 -11.81
C LYS A 89 1.58 -0.91 -10.84
N VAL A 90 0.72 -0.91 -9.83
CA VAL A 90 0.67 0.17 -8.83
C VAL A 90 1.80 0.07 -7.80
N SER A 91 2.33 -1.12 -7.51
CA SER A 91 3.45 -1.29 -6.59
C SER A 91 4.27 -2.57 -6.79
N ARG A 92 5.38 -2.46 -7.52
CA ARG A 92 6.29 -3.60 -7.76
C ARG A 92 6.91 -4.17 -6.48
N SER A 93 7.29 -3.29 -5.55
CA SER A 93 7.95 -3.70 -4.31
C SER A 93 7.00 -4.46 -3.39
N PHE A 94 5.77 -3.96 -3.20
CA PHE A 94 4.77 -4.66 -2.40
C PHE A 94 4.29 -5.95 -3.08
N ALA A 95 4.13 -5.97 -4.40
CA ALA A 95 3.79 -7.19 -5.14
C ALA A 95 4.81 -8.31 -4.88
N SER A 96 6.11 -7.98 -4.88
CA SER A 96 7.17 -8.97 -4.62
C SER A 96 7.11 -9.56 -3.21
N VAL A 97 6.71 -8.76 -2.22
CA VAL A 97 6.57 -9.21 -0.82
C VAL A 97 5.28 -9.99 -0.62
N ILE A 98 4.15 -9.43 -1.09
CA ILE A 98 2.83 -10.05 -0.91
C ILE A 98 2.77 -11.44 -1.53
N ARG A 99 3.33 -11.61 -2.74
CA ARG A 99 3.37 -12.90 -3.44
C ARG A 99 4.16 -14.01 -2.72
N GLN A 100 4.94 -13.67 -1.70
CA GLN A 100 5.70 -14.62 -0.89
C GLN A 100 5.00 -14.99 0.42
N LEU A 101 3.85 -14.38 0.71
CA LEU A 101 3.06 -14.71 1.89
C LEU A 101 2.48 -16.13 1.77
N PRO A 102 2.25 -16.80 2.92
CA PRO A 102 1.50 -18.05 2.95
C PRO A 102 0.11 -17.91 2.33
N ASP A 103 -0.41 -19.00 1.76
CA ASP A 103 -1.71 -19.04 1.09
C ASP A 103 -2.87 -18.46 1.93
N GLU A 104 -2.79 -18.66 3.26
CA GLU A 104 -3.81 -18.20 4.20
C GLU A 104 -3.91 -16.68 4.32
N MET A 105 -2.84 -15.96 3.99
CA MET A 105 -2.74 -14.51 4.17
C MET A 105 -2.59 -13.75 2.85
N LEU A 106 -2.17 -14.46 1.80
CA LEU A 106 -1.74 -13.82 0.56
C LEU A 106 -2.84 -12.96 -0.06
N VAL A 107 -4.04 -13.54 -0.25
CA VAL A 107 -5.16 -12.85 -0.89
C VAL A 107 -5.72 -11.76 0.03
N ASP A 108 -5.77 -12.01 1.34
CA ASP A 108 -6.21 -11.03 2.33
C ASP A 108 -5.35 -9.76 2.26
N VAL A 109 -4.02 -9.93 2.27
CA VAL A 109 -3.07 -8.80 2.23
C VAL A 109 -3.04 -8.13 0.85
N LEU A 110 -3.20 -8.90 -0.23
CA LEU A 110 -3.32 -8.36 -1.59
C LEU A 110 -4.51 -7.41 -1.68
N ILE A 111 -5.69 -7.87 -1.27
CA ILE A 111 -6.92 -7.05 -1.32
C ILE A 111 -6.85 -5.89 -0.35
N PHE A 112 -6.34 -6.09 0.87
CA PHE A 112 -6.09 -4.99 1.80
C PHE A 112 -5.24 -3.88 1.17
N TYR A 113 -4.14 -4.24 0.51
CA TYR A 113 -3.30 -3.27 -0.18
C TYR A 113 -4.05 -2.53 -1.30
N LEU A 114 -4.81 -3.25 -2.14
CA LEU A 114 -5.53 -2.62 -3.25
C LEU A 114 -6.66 -1.69 -2.78
N VAL A 115 -7.37 -2.06 -1.71
CA VAL A 115 -8.40 -1.19 -1.10
C VAL A 115 -7.77 0.10 -0.58
N LEU A 116 -6.65 0.03 0.13
CA LEU A 116 -5.96 1.22 0.62
C LEU A 116 -5.35 2.04 -0.53
N ARG A 117 -4.83 1.40 -1.59
CA ARG A 117 -4.34 2.12 -2.77
C ARG A 117 -5.47 2.84 -3.50
N ALA A 118 -6.65 2.24 -3.60
CA ALA A 118 -7.82 2.90 -4.17
C ALA A 118 -8.24 4.13 -3.33
N LEU A 119 -8.23 4.01 -2.00
CA LEU A 119 -8.48 5.13 -1.09
C LEU A 119 -7.45 6.25 -1.25
N ASP A 120 -6.14 5.91 -1.29
CA ASP A 120 -5.04 6.86 -1.54
C ASP A 120 -5.25 7.60 -2.86
N THR A 121 -5.65 6.89 -3.93
CA THR A 121 -5.88 7.49 -5.24
C THR A 121 -6.99 8.53 -5.20
N VAL A 122 -8.05 8.29 -4.41
CA VAL A 122 -9.14 9.26 -4.19
C VAL A 122 -8.61 10.48 -3.41
N GLU A 123 -7.73 10.26 -2.44
CA GLU A 123 -7.14 11.33 -1.64
C GLU A 123 -6.14 12.15 -2.45
N ASP A 124 -5.28 11.50 -3.24
CA ASP A 124 -4.21 12.15 -4.01
C ASP A 124 -4.73 12.96 -5.23
N ASP A 125 -5.92 12.64 -5.78
CA ASP A 125 -6.43 13.35 -6.95
C ASP A 125 -6.89 14.77 -6.60
N MET A 126 -6.13 15.75 -7.06
CA MET A 126 -6.38 17.18 -6.81
C MET A 126 -7.33 17.81 -7.83
N THR A 127 -7.74 17.07 -8.87
CA THR A 127 -8.48 17.62 -10.02
C THR A 127 -9.87 17.03 -10.21
N TYR A 128 -10.12 15.83 -9.72
CA TYR A 128 -11.37 15.11 -9.92
C TYR A 128 -12.55 15.75 -9.16
N PHE A 129 -12.32 16.21 -7.95
CA PHE A 129 -13.36 16.73 -7.09
C PHE A 129 -13.56 18.24 -7.31
N PRO A 130 -14.82 18.71 -7.49
CA PRO A 130 -15.10 20.14 -7.65
C PRO A 130 -14.84 20.94 -6.38
N THR A 131 -14.95 20.32 -5.20
CA THR A 131 -14.71 20.96 -3.90
C THR A 131 -14.06 19.99 -2.90
N ALA A 132 -13.41 20.55 -1.88
CA ALA A 132 -12.82 19.77 -0.79
C ALA A 132 -13.88 18.99 0.00
N GLU A 133 -15.09 19.57 0.17
CA GLU A 133 -16.20 18.93 0.88
C GLU A 133 -16.67 17.67 0.13
N ALA A 134 -16.74 17.71 -1.20
CA ALA A 134 -17.11 16.55 -2.01
C ALA A 134 -16.05 15.43 -1.87
N LYS A 135 -14.76 15.78 -1.85
CA LYS A 135 -13.66 14.84 -1.60
C LYS A 135 -13.78 14.21 -0.21
N ILE A 136 -13.94 15.03 0.83
CA ILE A 136 -14.10 14.59 2.22
C ILE A 136 -15.29 13.64 2.35
N ALA A 137 -16.45 13.99 1.78
CA ALA A 137 -17.63 13.14 1.82
C ALA A 137 -17.39 11.78 1.16
N THR A 138 -16.67 11.76 0.03
CA THR A 138 -16.30 10.53 -0.67
C THR A 138 -15.34 9.68 0.18
N LEU A 139 -14.29 10.27 0.77
CA LEU A 139 -13.36 9.56 1.64
C LEU A 139 -14.10 8.93 2.83
N LEU A 140 -14.89 9.72 3.57
CA LEU A 140 -15.62 9.24 4.75
C LEU A 140 -16.65 8.15 4.45
N SER A 141 -17.21 8.14 3.24
CA SER A 141 -18.16 7.11 2.80
C SER A 141 -17.53 5.92 2.12
N PHE A 142 -16.25 5.95 1.75
CA PHE A 142 -15.58 4.94 0.93
C PHE A 142 -15.79 3.51 1.45
N HIS A 143 -15.59 3.28 2.74
CA HIS A 143 -15.79 1.95 3.34
C HIS A 143 -17.26 1.48 3.35
N LYS A 144 -18.23 2.38 3.22
CA LYS A 144 -19.67 2.07 3.16
C LYS A 144 -20.20 1.95 1.74
N THR A 145 -19.48 2.49 0.78
CA THR A 145 -19.85 2.45 -0.64
C THR A 145 -19.03 1.41 -1.39
N ALA A 146 -17.71 1.60 -1.48
CA ALA A 146 -16.84 0.75 -2.27
C ALA A 146 -16.71 -0.69 -1.74
N LEU A 147 -16.82 -0.90 -0.41
CA LEU A 147 -16.74 -2.24 0.19
C LEU A 147 -18.10 -2.90 0.41
N VAL A 148 -19.20 -2.23 0.06
CA VAL A 148 -20.58 -2.75 0.25
C VAL A 148 -21.29 -2.93 -1.08
N ASP A 149 -21.16 -1.98 -2.01
CA ASP A 149 -21.80 -2.04 -3.31
C ASP A 149 -20.91 -2.79 -4.33
N PRO A 150 -21.31 -3.98 -4.81
CA PRO A 150 -20.52 -4.76 -5.76
C PRO A 150 -20.35 -4.08 -7.13
N ALA A 151 -21.17 -3.09 -7.46
CA ALA A 151 -21.08 -2.34 -8.72
C ALA A 151 -20.35 -1.01 -8.57
N TRP A 152 -19.87 -0.69 -7.35
CA TRP A 152 -19.20 0.57 -7.13
C TRP A 152 -17.92 0.70 -7.97
N SER A 153 -17.82 1.81 -8.67
CA SER A 153 -16.64 2.20 -9.43
C SER A 153 -16.52 3.73 -9.47
N MET A 154 -15.34 4.23 -9.76
CA MET A 154 -15.12 5.67 -9.88
C MET A 154 -14.37 5.97 -11.18
N MET A 155 -15.15 6.50 -12.16
CA MET A 155 -14.64 6.78 -13.51
C MET A 155 -13.87 8.09 -13.54
N GLY A 156 -12.66 8.05 -14.10
CA GLY A 156 -11.86 9.25 -14.35
C GLY A 156 -11.04 9.80 -13.17
N CYS A 157 -11.19 9.24 -11.95
CA CYS A 157 -10.40 9.61 -10.80
C CYS A 157 -9.02 8.92 -10.84
N GLY A 158 -7.95 9.63 -10.49
CA GLY A 158 -6.58 9.16 -10.55
C GLY A 158 -5.97 9.16 -11.95
N MET A 159 -4.82 8.52 -12.12
CA MET A 159 -4.11 8.41 -13.40
C MET A 159 -3.57 7.00 -13.66
N GLY A 160 -3.48 6.61 -14.93
CA GLY A 160 -2.86 5.36 -15.35
C GLY A 160 -3.48 4.12 -14.70
N ASP A 161 -2.64 3.26 -14.10
CA ASP A 161 -3.08 2.02 -13.47
C ASP A 161 -3.87 2.23 -12.16
N GLU A 162 -3.65 3.35 -11.46
CA GLU A 162 -4.44 3.72 -10.27
C GLU A 162 -5.87 4.11 -10.65
N ARG A 163 -6.06 4.83 -11.76
CA ARG A 163 -7.40 5.08 -12.33
C ARG A 163 -8.07 3.77 -12.72
N ARG A 164 -7.36 2.88 -13.39
CA ARG A 164 -7.88 1.58 -13.78
C ARG A 164 -8.34 0.76 -12.57
N LEU A 165 -7.62 0.83 -11.45
CA LEU A 165 -8.02 0.19 -10.21
C LEU A 165 -9.40 0.68 -9.73
N LEU A 166 -9.66 2.00 -9.78
CA LEU A 166 -10.93 2.59 -9.37
C LEU A 166 -12.06 2.30 -10.37
N GLU A 167 -11.78 2.32 -11.67
CA GLU A 167 -12.76 2.04 -12.73
C GLU A 167 -13.19 0.57 -12.75
N GLU A 168 -12.26 -0.36 -12.49
CA GLU A 168 -12.51 -1.81 -12.44
C GLU A 168 -12.61 -2.35 -10.99
N PHE A 169 -12.89 -1.49 -10.01
CA PHE A 169 -12.97 -1.87 -8.59
C PHE A 169 -13.97 -3.00 -8.29
N PRO A 170 -15.06 -3.20 -9.05
CA PRO A 170 -15.93 -4.37 -8.89
C PRO A 170 -15.19 -5.72 -8.84
N LYS A 171 -14.09 -5.86 -9.56
CA LYS A 171 -13.25 -7.07 -9.53
C LYS A 171 -12.55 -7.26 -8.18
N CYS A 172 -12.04 -6.16 -7.61
CA CYS A 172 -11.47 -6.19 -6.26
C CYS A 172 -12.54 -6.47 -5.20
N HIS A 173 -13.74 -5.89 -5.37
CA HIS A 173 -14.89 -6.14 -4.49
C HIS A 173 -15.34 -7.61 -4.53
N SER A 174 -15.33 -8.25 -5.70
CA SER A 174 -15.66 -9.68 -5.86
C SER A 174 -14.73 -10.55 -4.99
N ILE A 175 -13.42 -10.33 -5.07
CA ILE A 175 -12.45 -11.04 -4.23
C ILE A 175 -12.60 -10.67 -2.76
N PHE A 176 -12.76 -9.38 -2.42
CA PHE A 176 -13.02 -8.92 -1.05
C PHE A 176 -14.22 -9.62 -0.42
N SER A 177 -15.32 -9.75 -1.16
CA SER A 177 -16.55 -10.40 -0.67
C SER A 177 -16.36 -11.89 -0.40
N SER A 178 -15.42 -12.53 -1.07
CA SER A 178 -15.07 -13.95 -0.90
C SER A 178 -14.08 -14.20 0.24
N LEU A 179 -13.50 -13.14 0.86
CA LEU A 179 -12.61 -13.28 2.00
C LEU A 179 -13.36 -13.72 3.27
N PRO A 180 -12.67 -14.34 4.24
CA PRO A 180 -13.22 -14.61 5.55
C PRO A 180 -13.80 -13.35 6.22
N GLU A 181 -14.87 -13.51 6.98
CA GLU A 181 -15.53 -12.37 7.65
C GLU A 181 -14.58 -11.59 8.57
N SER A 182 -13.67 -12.30 9.26
CA SER A 182 -12.64 -11.69 10.11
C SER A 182 -11.76 -10.73 9.30
N SER A 183 -11.29 -11.14 8.13
CA SER A 183 -10.43 -10.34 7.26
C SER A 183 -11.19 -9.14 6.69
N ARG A 184 -12.43 -9.34 6.25
CA ARG A 184 -13.28 -8.24 5.75
C ARG A 184 -13.53 -7.18 6.82
N ARG A 185 -13.79 -7.59 8.08
CA ARG A 185 -13.97 -6.66 9.20
C ARG A 185 -12.72 -5.83 9.45
N VAL A 186 -11.54 -6.46 9.46
CA VAL A 186 -10.26 -5.76 9.67
C VAL A 186 -10.00 -4.76 8.54
N ILE A 187 -10.17 -5.18 7.29
CA ILE A 187 -9.99 -4.32 6.12
C ILE A 187 -10.93 -3.11 6.19
N THR A 188 -12.22 -3.35 6.49
CA THR A 188 -13.23 -2.28 6.59
C THR A 188 -12.91 -1.30 7.73
N ASP A 189 -12.52 -1.79 8.91
CA ASP A 189 -12.16 -0.94 10.06
C ASP A 189 -10.95 -0.05 9.74
N ILE A 190 -9.88 -0.64 9.21
CA ILE A 190 -8.67 0.11 8.86
C ILE A 190 -8.97 1.12 7.75
N THR A 191 -9.75 0.75 6.73
CA THR A 191 -10.15 1.66 5.65
C THR A 191 -10.95 2.85 6.21
N CYS A 192 -11.88 2.62 7.13
CA CYS A 192 -12.65 3.68 7.79
C CYS A 192 -11.75 4.64 8.57
N ARG A 193 -10.82 4.11 9.35
CA ARG A 193 -9.88 4.91 10.16
C ARG A 193 -8.92 5.71 9.30
N MET A 194 -8.36 5.11 8.25
CA MET A 194 -7.49 5.82 7.31
C MET A 194 -8.24 6.91 6.55
N ALA A 195 -9.44 6.61 6.05
CA ALA A 195 -10.29 7.60 5.38
C ALA A 195 -10.61 8.80 6.29
N THR A 196 -10.85 8.54 7.57
CA THR A 196 -11.08 9.61 8.57
C THR A 196 -9.83 10.47 8.76
N GLY A 197 -8.66 9.83 8.90
CA GLY A 197 -7.39 10.55 8.99
C GLY A 197 -7.10 11.39 7.75
N MET A 198 -7.26 10.83 6.54
CA MET A 198 -7.07 11.54 5.28
C MET A 198 -8.03 12.73 5.16
N ALA A 199 -9.31 12.55 5.50
CA ALA A 199 -10.31 13.61 5.44
C ALA A 199 -9.99 14.82 6.33
N GLU A 200 -9.35 14.60 7.49
CA GLU A 200 -8.89 15.70 8.38
C GLU A 200 -7.82 16.57 7.72
N PHE A 201 -7.08 16.03 6.77
CA PHE A 201 -5.93 16.72 6.16
C PHE A 201 -6.22 17.28 4.76
N VAL A 202 -7.36 16.93 4.13
CA VAL A 202 -7.74 17.44 2.78
C VAL A 202 -7.73 18.97 2.69
N THR A 203 -8.15 19.66 3.75
CA THR A 203 -8.21 21.14 3.79
C THR A 203 -6.98 21.79 4.37
N LYS A 204 -5.99 20.99 4.85
CA LYS A 204 -4.78 21.50 5.47
C LYS A 204 -3.67 21.64 4.44
N ASP A 205 -3.06 22.80 4.36
CA ASP A 205 -1.83 22.97 3.56
C ASP A 205 -0.65 22.33 4.30
N LEU A 206 -0.28 21.13 3.85
CA LEU A 206 0.90 20.42 4.34
C LEU A 206 2.19 20.79 3.61
N GLY A 207 2.15 21.75 2.69
CA GLY A 207 3.34 22.20 1.96
C GLY A 207 4.44 22.75 2.86
N GLN A 208 4.07 23.28 4.04
CA GLN A 208 4.98 23.72 5.10
C GLN A 208 5.26 22.64 6.16
N GLY A 209 4.69 21.44 6.01
CA GLY A 209 4.73 20.37 7.01
C GLY A 209 3.66 20.53 8.09
N THR A 210 3.79 19.72 9.17
CA THR A 210 2.88 19.77 10.32
C THR A 210 3.33 20.85 11.32
N VAL A 211 2.37 21.49 11.97
CA VAL A 211 2.63 22.62 12.90
C VAL A 211 3.34 22.16 14.18
N ASP A 212 3.01 20.96 14.65
CA ASP A 212 3.56 20.37 15.86
C ASP A 212 3.62 18.84 15.80
N ILE A 213 4.29 18.23 16.80
CA ILE A 213 4.45 16.77 16.92
C ILE A 213 3.09 16.08 17.11
N ALA A 214 2.13 16.70 17.78
CA ALA A 214 0.81 16.12 17.99
C ALA A 214 0.03 16.03 16.67
N GLN A 215 0.14 17.05 15.81
CA GLN A 215 -0.43 17.01 14.46
C GLN A 215 0.29 15.98 13.58
N TYR A 216 1.62 15.89 13.68
CA TYR A 216 2.41 14.88 12.98
C TYR A 216 1.99 13.46 13.37
N ASN A 217 1.83 13.19 14.67
CA ASN A 217 1.40 11.87 15.16
C ASN A 217 -0.04 11.52 14.75
N ARG A 218 -0.90 12.51 14.50
CA ARG A 218 -2.25 12.26 13.94
C ARG A 218 -2.23 12.01 12.45
N TYR A 219 -1.26 12.59 11.74
CA TYR A 219 -1.08 12.37 10.30
C TYR A 219 -0.46 10.99 9.99
N CYS A 220 0.44 10.49 10.84
CA CYS A 220 1.03 9.15 10.73
C CYS A 220 0.14 8.06 11.33
#